data_5ae058316b2110d9b29604ca98ee9f66
#
_entry.id   5ae058316b2110d9b29604ca98ee9f66
#
_cell.length_a   1.000
_cell.length_b   1.000
_cell.length_c   1.000
_cell.angle_alpha   90.00
_cell.angle_beta   90.00
_cell.angle_gamma   90.00
#
_symmetry.space_group_name_H-M   'P 1'
#
loop_
_entity.id
_entity.type
_entity.pdbx_description
1 polymer ?
#
loop_
_entity_poly.entity_id
_entity_poly.type
_entity_poly.pdbx_seq_one_letter_code
_entity_poly.pdbx_strand_id
1 'polypeptide(L)'
;MYYEKITEKHNLKSKDIDQKSVLEIVEIINNEDKLVAEAVEKSLDSITCFIKVVIEKIKNGGKLFYLGSGTSGRLGVLDASECPPTFSVESSMVQGIIAGGQSALVKSIEGAEDEVDGGKKAILDNKINNKDVILGISASGNTPFVLGGLEKAQEIGATTGLLSCNKVKKNHYINYSISILVGPEIIAGSTRMKAGTATKMVLNMISTTMMIRINKTYDNLMVDLKASNSKLWNRACNILELVVGLNKQDALKLLKKADGEVKTAILMSKLEIDKINARDILKENAGSLRSSFKVKNDKDYYK
;
A
#
# COMPACT_ATOMS: atom_id res chain seq x y z
N MET A 1 -27.72 -13.84 -15.72
CA MET A 1 -28.06 -12.43 -15.47
C MET A 1 -26.75 -11.64 -15.48
N TYR A 2 -26.47 -10.90 -16.56
CA TYR A 2 -25.34 -9.96 -16.61
C TYR A 2 -25.66 -8.84 -15.62
N TYR A 3 -24.93 -8.74 -14.51
CA TYR A 3 -24.97 -7.52 -13.71
C TYR A 3 -24.36 -6.41 -14.57
N GLU A 4 -25.19 -5.46 -14.95
CA GLU A 4 -24.75 -4.28 -15.68
C GLU A 4 -23.69 -3.58 -14.82
N LYS A 5 -22.45 -3.49 -15.35
CA LYS A 5 -21.31 -2.90 -14.61
C LYS A 5 -21.62 -1.44 -14.33
N ILE A 6 -21.56 -1.05 -13.07
CA ILE A 6 -21.84 0.34 -12.63
C ILE A 6 -20.89 1.31 -13.31
N THR A 7 -19.63 0.92 -13.52
CA THR A 7 -18.60 1.73 -14.18
C THR A 7 -18.87 2.00 -15.65
N GLU A 8 -19.71 1.19 -16.32
CA GLU A 8 -20.08 1.36 -17.73
C GLU A 8 -21.38 2.18 -17.92
N LYS A 9 -22.07 2.51 -16.82
CA LYS A 9 -23.30 3.29 -16.88
C LYS A 9 -23.01 4.76 -17.21
N HIS A 10 -23.97 5.41 -17.84
CA HIS A 10 -23.92 6.86 -18.04
C HIS A 10 -24.11 7.61 -16.71
N ASN A 11 -23.27 8.60 -16.47
CA ASN A 11 -23.43 9.50 -15.35
C ASN A 11 -24.34 10.68 -15.76
N LEU A 12 -25.52 10.74 -15.19
CA LEU A 12 -26.50 11.80 -15.53
C LEU A 12 -26.01 13.20 -15.15
N LYS A 13 -25.09 13.32 -14.19
CA LYS A 13 -24.52 14.62 -13.78
C LYS A 13 -23.53 15.18 -14.81
N SER A 14 -22.97 14.32 -15.66
CA SER A 14 -22.07 14.72 -16.76
C SER A 14 -22.75 14.72 -18.12
N LYS A 15 -24.11 14.78 -18.15
CA LYS A 15 -24.84 14.94 -19.42
C LYS A 15 -24.42 16.23 -20.10
N ASP A 16 -24.22 16.17 -21.42
CA ASP A 16 -23.81 17.28 -22.28
C ASP A 16 -22.54 18.00 -21.81
N ILE A 17 -21.60 17.24 -21.21
CA ILE A 17 -20.36 17.76 -20.64
C ILE A 17 -19.44 18.40 -21.68
N ASP A 18 -19.52 17.95 -22.94
CA ASP A 18 -18.76 18.45 -24.08
C ASP A 18 -19.18 19.87 -24.49
N GLN A 19 -20.39 20.33 -24.06
CA GLN A 19 -20.92 21.66 -24.31
C GLN A 19 -20.72 22.65 -23.14
N LYS A 20 -20.15 22.19 -22.05
CA LYS A 20 -19.95 22.98 -20.83
C LYS A 20 -18.66 23.79 -20.87
N SER A 21 -18.65 24.90 -20.14
CA SER A 21 -17.44 25.68 -19.93
C SER A 21 -16.41 24.90 -19.13
N VAL A 22 -15.14 25.28 -19.22
CA VAL A 22 -14.04 24.65 -18.47
C VAL A 22 -14.32 24.63 -16.97
N LEU A 23 -14.86 25.71 -16.41
CA LEU A 23 -15.19 25.80 -14.99
C LEU A 23 -16.28 24.80 -14.61
N GLU A 24 -17.38 24.72 -15.35
CA GLU A 24 -18.47 23.76 -15.09
C GLU A 24 -17.95 22.30 -15.17
N ILE A 25 -17.08 21.98 -16.13
CA ILE A 25 -16.47 20.65 -16.24
C ILE A 25 -15.66 20.32 -14.99
N VAL A 26 -14.80 21.24 -14.54
CA VAL A 26 -13.94 21.04 -13.36
C VAL A 26 -14.79 20.92 -12.09
N GLU A 27 -15.88 21.71 -11.97
CA GLU A 27 -16.81 21.62 -10.83
C GLU A 27 -17.54 20.26 -10.80
N ILE A 28 -17.99 19.75 -11.94
CA ILE A 28 -18.62 18.43 -12.05
C ILE A 28 -17.63 17.34 -11.62
N ILE A 29 -16.40 17.39 -12.14
CA ILE A 29 -15.33 16.43 -11.76
C ILE A 29 -15.12 16.46 -10.25
N ASN A 30 -14.87 17.64 -9.69
CA ASN A 30 -14.59 17.79 -8.26
C ASN A 30 -15.76 17.31 -7.38
N ASN A 31 -17.01 17.58 -7.80
CA ASN A 31 -18.19 17.16 -7.04
C ASN A 31 -18.38 15.62 -7.08
N GLU A 32 -18.07 14.98 -8.18
CA GLU A 32 -18.07 13.52 -8.28
C GLU A 32 -16.92 12.87 -7.48
N ASP A 33 -15.73 13.49 -7.49
CA ASP A 33 -14.58 12.98 -6.74
C ASP A 33 -14.79 13.06 -5.21
N LYS A 34 -15.54 14.02 -4.68
CA LYS A 34 -15.92 14.08 -3.27
C LYS A 34 -16.65 12.82 -2.78
N LEU A 35 -17.41 12.16 -3.65
CA LEU A 35 -18.14 10.94 -3.31
C LEU A 35 -17.25 9.70 -3.18
N VAL A 36 -16.01 9.75 -3.66
CA VAL A 36 -15.11 8.59 -3.64
C VAL A 36 -14.75 8.20 -2.22
N ALA A 37 -14.44 9.16 -1.35
CA ALA A 37 -14.10 8.88 0.05
C ALA A 37 -15.26 8.22 0.79
N GLU A 38 -16.50 8.69 0.56
CA GLU A 38 -17.70 8.10 1.14
C GLU A 38 -17.94 6.65 0.63
N ALA A 39 -17.62 6.39 -0.64
CA ALA A 39 -17.71 5.03 -1.19
C ALA A 39 -16.68 4.09 -0.56
N VAL A 40 -15.46 4.57 -0.31
CA VAL A 40 -14.41 3.82 0.40
C VAL A 40 -14.82 3.56 1.85
N GLU A 41 -15.38 4.54 2.56
CA GLU A 41 -15.86 4.42 3.94
C GLU A 41 -16.83 3.25 4.11
N LYS A 42 -17.76 3.05 3.18
CA LYS A 42 -18.73 1.94 3.20
C LYS A 42 -18.11 0.55 3.09
N SER A 43 -16.82 0.47 2.78
CA SER A 43 -16.09 -0.79 2.60
C SER A 43 -14.96 -1.00 3.62
N LEU A 44 -14.89 -0.17 4.67
CA LEU A 44 -13.81 -0.22 5.67
C LEU A 44 -13.71 -1.59 6.36
N ASP A 45 -14.82 -2.29 6.60
CA ASP A 45 -14.82 -3.61 7.20
C ASP A 45 -14.09 -4.64 6.32
N SER A 46 -14.39 -4.68 5.02
CA SER A 46 -13.73 -5.60 4.08
C SER A 46 -12.26 -5.25 3.90
N ILE A 47 -11.92 -3.97 3.83
CA ILE A 47 -10.54 -3.48 3.78
C ILE A 47 -9.79 -3.91 5.05
N THR A 48 -10.39 -3.70 6.22
CA THR A 48 -9.80 -4.07 7.51
C THR A 48 -9.57 -5.57 7.63
N CYS A 49 -10.52 -6.40 7.21
CA CYS A 49 -10.36 -7.86 7.19
C CYS A 49 -9.17 -8.29 6.33
N PHE A 50 -9.03 -7.71 5.13
CA PHE A 50 -7.90 -8.01 4.26
C PHE A 50 -6.57 -7.53 4.86
N ILE A 51 -6.50 -6.31 5.41
CA ILE A 51 -5.29 -5.77 6.05
C ILE A 51 -4.81 -6.67 7.21
N LYS A 52 -5.72 -7.19 8.03
CA LYS A 52 -5.35 -8.09 9.15
C LYS A 52 -4.58 -9.32 8.65
N VAL A 53 -5.04 -9.93 7.58
CA VAL A 53 -4.36 -11.08 6.98
C VAL A 53 -3.04 -10.70 6.33
N VAL A 54 -2.97 -9.56 5.63
CA VAL A 54 -1.70 -9.05 5.09
C VAL A 54 -0.67 -8.90 6.20
N ILE A 55 -1.04 -8.27 7.33
CA ILE A 55 -0.14 -8.09 8.48
C ILE A 55 0.35 -9.42 9.03
N GLU A 56 -0.54 -10.40 9.19
CA GLU A 56 -0.19 -11.75 9.67
C GLU A 56 0.82 -12.43 8.75
N LYS A 57 0.54 -12.44 7.45
CA LYS A 57 1.41 -13.07 6.45
C LYS A 57 2.78 -12.40 6.37
N ILE A 58 2.84 -11.06 6.37
CA ILE A 58 4.11 -10.31 6.38
C ILE A 58 4.93 -10.61 7.63
N LYS A 59 4.33 -10.67 8.81
CA LYS A 59 5.03 -11.05 10.06
C LYS A 59 5.60 -12.46 10.01
N ASN A 60 5.00 -13.35 9.24
CA ASN A 60 5.45 -14.72 9.03
C ASN A 60 6.40 -14.88 7.80
N GLY A 61 6.95 -13.77 7.29
CA GLY A 61 7.94 -13.77 6.21
C GLY A 61 7.35 -13.89 4.81
N GLY A 62 6.04 -13.73 4.64
CA GLY A 62 5.38 -13.62 3.35
C GLY A 62 5.53 -12.21 2.75
N LYS A 63 5.01 -12.02 1.53
CA LYS A 63 5.06 -10.79 0.75
C LYS A 63 3.67 -10.39 0.28
N LEU A 64 3.50 -9.11 -0.05
CA LEU A 64 2.29 -8.57 -0.67
C LEU A 64 2.54 -8.30 -2.14
N PHE A 65 1.68 -8.83 -3.01
CA PHE A 65 1.71 -8.55 -4.44
C PHE A 65 0.42 -7.88 -4.88
N TYR A 66 0.56 -6.78 -5.63
CA TYR A 66 -0.51 -6.15 -6.37
C TYR A 66 -0.49 -6.66 -7.81
N LEU A 67 -1.62 -7.12 -8.32
CA LEU A 67 -1.75 -7.66 -9.67
C LEU A 67 -2.84 -6.89 -10.42
N GLY A 68 -2.50 -6.20 -11.51
CA GLY A 68 -3.47 -5.39 -12.24
C GLY A 68 -3.11 -5.15 -13.69
N SER A 69 -4.01 -4.54 -14.45
CA SER A 69 -3.76 -4.04 -15.80
C SER A 69 -4.02 -2.53 -15.89
N GLY A 70 -3.46 -1.86 -16.90
CA GLY A 70 -3.68 -0.44 -17.15
C GLY A 70 -3.48 0.43 -15.90
N THR A 71 -4.46 1.29 -15.59
CA THR A 71 -4.44 2.17 -14.41
C THR A 71 -4.31 1.39 -13.10
N SER A 72 -5.03 0.28 -12.97
CA SER A 72 -5.00 -0.56 -11.76
C SER A 72 -3.60 -1.12 -11.49
N GLY A 73 -2.93 -1.64 -12.53
CA GLY A 73 -1.56 -2.13 -12.42
C GLY A 73 -0.56 -1.02 -12.10
N ARG A 74 -0.70 0.16 -12.73
CA ARG A 74 0.16 1.33 -12.46
C ARG A 74 0.05 1.80 -11.02
N LEU A 75 -1.16 1.86 -10.46
CA LEU A 75 -1.38 2.24 -9.07
C LEU A 75 -0.78 1.21 -8.10
N GLY A 76 -0.87 -0.08 -8.41
CA GLY A 76 -0.21 -1.13 -7.63
C GLY A 76 1.31 -0.99 -7.62
N VAL A 77 1.92 -0.73 -8.79
CA VAL A 77 3.37 -0.50 -8.90
C VAL A 77 3.76 0.79 -8.17
N LEU A 78 2.97 1.86 -8.30
CA LEU A 78 3.21 3.14 -7.60
C LEU A 78 3.26 2.92 -6.08
N ASP A 79 2.22 2.34 -5.48
CA ASP A 79 2.16 2.13 -4.03
C ASP A 79 3.30 1.22 -3.54
N ALA A 80 3.62 0.16 -4.28
CA ALA A 80 4.72 -0.75 -3.96
C ALA A 80 6.09 -0.03 -4.00
N SER A 81 6.32 0.83 -4.99
CA SER A 81 7.59 1.55 -5.16
C SER A 81 7.86 2.60 -4.08
N GLU A 82 6.82 3.12 -3.44
CA GLU A 82 6.93 4.11 -2.37
C GLU A 82 7.20 3.50 -0.98
N CYS A 83 7.01 2.18 -0.81
CA CYS A 83 7.26 1.50 0.46
C CYS A 83 8.75 1.52 0.90
N PRO A 84 9.74 1.18 0.02
CA PRO A 84 11.14 1.20 0.41
C PRO A 84 11.66 2.59 0.84
N PRO A 85 11.46 3.68 0.11
CA PRO A 85 11.96 4.99 0.52
C PRO A 85 11.26 5.57 1.75
N THR A 86 10.00 5.16 2.00
CA THR A 86 9.20 5.66 3.14
C THR A 86 9.49 4.90 4.42
N PHE A 87 9.63 3.58 4.35
CA PHE A 87 9.66 2.70 5.52
C PHE A 87 10.95 1.87 5.65
N SER A 88 11.93 2.09 4.78
CA SER A 88 13.20 1.33 4.75
C SER A 88 12.97 -0.18 4.78
N VAL A 89 12.07 -0.65 3.93
CA VAL A 89 11.82 -2.08 3.72
C VAL A 89 12.45 -2.55 2.42
N GLU A 90 12.69 -3.85 2.33
CA GLU A 90 13.14 -4.45 1.08
C GLU A 90 12.08 -4.26 -0.01
N SER A 91 12.51 -3.96 -1.23
CA SER A 91 11.62 -3.80 -2.40
C SER A 91 10.82 -5.08 -2.72
N SER A 92 11.29 -6.20 -2.23
CA SER A 92 10.61 -7.49 -2.37
C SER A 92 9.42 -7.68 -1.42
N MET A 93 9.25 -6.85 -0.38
CA MET A 93 8.16 -6.99 0.60
C MET A 93 6.80 -6.64 0.01
N VAL A 94 6.72 -5.57 -0.79
CA VAL A 94 5.52 -5.16 -1.53
C VAL A 94 5.91 -5.00 -2.98
N GLN A 95 5.22 -5.69 -3.88
CA GLN A 95 5.55 -5.69 -5.30
C GLN A 95 4.31 -5.46 -6.15
N GLY A 96 4.47 -4.73 -7.25
CA GLY A 96 3.42 -4.52 -8.24
C GLY A 96 3.70 -5.31 -9.51
N ILE A 97 2.70 -6.03 -9.99
CA ILE A 97 2.71 -6.80 -11.24
C ILE A 97 1.67 -6.19 -12.17
N ILE A 98 2.11 -5.75 -13.36
CA ILE A 98 1.24 -5.14 -14.35
C ILE A 98 1.20 -5.99 -15.63
N ALA A 99 0.01 -6.19 -16.19
CA ALA A 99 -0.17 -6.83 -17.50
C ALA A 99 0.62 -6.07 -18.57
N GLY A 100 1.35 -6.79 -19.41
CA GLY A 100 2.27 -6.20 -20.40
C GLY A 100 3.64 -5.77 -19.86
N GLY A 101 3.91 -5.99 -18.54
CA GLY A 101 5.22 -5.79 -17.91
C GLY A 101 5.66 -4.32 -17.85
N GLN A 102 6.96 -4.08 -17.75
CA GLN A 102 7.57 -2.74 -17.55
C GLN A 102 7.11 -1.70 -18.60
N SER A 103 6.94 -2.10 -19.85
CA SER A 103 6.49 -1.20 -20.91
C SER A 103 5.10 -0.65 -20.67
N ALA A 104 4.22 -1.41 -19.99
CA ALA A 104 2.87 -1.01 -19.67
C ALA A 104 2.78 0.11 -18.61
N LEU A 105 3.87 0.43 -17.93
CA LEU A 105 3.92 1.57 -16.99
C LEU A 105 3.79 2.91 -17.71
N VAL A 106 4.38 3.03 -18.91
CA VAL A 106 4.47 4.27 -19.67
C VAL A 106 3.67 4.27 -20.98
N LYS A 107 3.28 3.08 -21.47
CA LYS A 107 2.50 2.93 -22.70
C LYS A 107 1.28 2.06 -22.46
N SER A 108 0.23 2.21 -23.26
CA SER A 108 -0.85 1.24 -23.33
C SER A 108 -0.38 0.01 -24.10
N ILE A 109 -0.59 -1.17 -23.55
CA ILE A 109 -0.31 -2.46 -24.23
C ILE A 109 -1.67 -3.11 -24.45
N GLU A 110 -2.15 -3.01 -25.68
CA GLU A 110 -3.45 -3.57 -26.06
C GLU A 110 -3.45 -5.10 -25.93
N GLY A 111 -4.58 -5.67 -25.52
CA GLY A 111 -4.77 -7.11 -25.34
C GLY A 111 -4.11 -7.72 -24.11
N ALA A 112 -3.15 -7.04 -23.46
CA ALA A 112 -2.46 -7.60 -22.29
C ALA A 112 -3.39 -7.90 -21.11
N GLU A 113 -4.50 -7.19 -20.98
CA GLU A 113 -5.49 -7.40 -19.93
C GLU A 113 -6.38 -8.65 -20.16
N ASP A 114 -6.46 -9.12 -21.40
CA ASP A 114 -7.28 -10.26 -21.80
C ASP A 114 -6.53 -11.60 -21.67
N GLU A 115 -5.22 -11.57 -21.42
CA GLU A 115 -4.33 -12.70 -21.37
C GLU A 115 -4.42 -13.45 -20.02
N VAL A 116 -5.35 -14.44 -19.91
CA VAL A 116 -5.52 -15.30 -18.71
C VAL A 116 -4.21 -16.00 -18.35
N ASP A 117 -3.56 -16.64 -19.34
CA ASP A 117 -2.32 -17.37 -19.13
C ASP A 117 -1.14 -16.43 -18.80
N GLY A 118 -1.18 -15.20 -19.30
CA GLY A 118 -0.27 -14.14 -18.90
C GLY A 118 -0.34 -13.85 -17.39
N GLY A 119 -1.55 -13.81 -16.83
CA GLY A 119 -1.78 -13.68 -15.40
C GLY A 119 -1.24 -14.87 -14.60
N LYS A 120 -1.50 -16.10 -15.04
CA LYS A 120 -0.98 -17.33 -14.41
C LYS A 120 0.54 -17.38 -14.45
N LYS A 121 1.14 -17.05 -15.61
CA LYS A 121 2.59 -16.98 -15.77
C LYS A 121 3.22 -15.94 -14.85
N ALA A 122 2.61 -14.77 -14.70
CA ALA A 122 3.12 -13.72 -13.81
C ALA A 122 3.25 -14.19 -12.35
N ILE A 123 2.33 -15.03 -11.86
CA ILE A 123 2.42 -15.64 -10.52
C ILE A 123 3.65 -16.55 -10.40
N LEU A 124 3.89 -17.38 -11.42
CA LEU A 124 5.03 -18.31 -11.43
C LEU A 124 6.37 -17.58 -11.54
N ASP A 125 6.47 -16.62 -12.45
CA ASP A 125 7.69 -15.84 -12.71
C ASP A 125 8.13 -15.06 -11.45
N ASN A 126 7.19 -14.56 -10.66
CA ASN A 126 7.46 -13.87 -9.39
C ASN A 126 7.65 -14.83 -8.19
N LYS A 127 7.67 -16.16 -8.43
CA LYS A 127 7.91 -17.19 -7.42
C LYS A 127 7.00 -17.07 -6.20
N ILE A 128 5.75 -16.68 -6.44
CA ILE A 128 4.74 -16.53 -5.40
C ILE A 128 4.45 -17.90 -4.77
N ASN A 129 4.25 -17.95 -3.46
CA ASN A 129 4.07 -19.17 -2.71
C ASN A 129 2.98 -19.03 -1.61
N ASN A 130 2.73 -20.06 -0.85
CA ASN A 130 1.65 -20.14 0.14
C ASN A 130 1.78 -19.18 1.35
N LYS A 131 2.93 -18.53 1.53
CA LYS A 131 3.11 -17.50 2.56
C LYS A 131 2.64 -16.13 2.10
N ASP A 132 2.52 -15.92 0.79
CA ASP A 132 2.29 -14.63 0.17
C ASP A 132 0.80 -14.26 0.11
N VAL A 133 0.56 -12.97 -0.09
CA VAL A 133 -0.78 -12.39 -0.31
C VAL A 133 -0.79 -11.69 -1.66
N ILE A 134 -1.80 -11.95 -2.47
CA ILE A 134 -2.01 -11.30 -3.76
C ILE A 134 -3.31 -10.51 -3.72
N LEU A 135 -3.23 -9.21 -4.03
CA LEU A 135 -4.39 -8.37 -4.28
C LEU A 135 -4.51 -8.14 -5.78
N GLY A 136 -5.47 -8.81 -6.40
CA GLY A 136 -5.90 -8.47 -7.75
C GLY A 136 -6.66 -7.14 -7.75
N ILE A 137 -6.36 -6.28 -8.71
CA ILE A 137 -6.96 -4.94 -8.84
C ILE A 137 -7.62 -4.86 -10.21
N SER A 138 -8.94 -4.78 -10.23
CA SER A 138 -9.74 -4.68 -11.45
C SER A 138 -10.98 -3.81 -11.18
N ALA A 139 -11.03 -2.62 -11.76
CA ALA A 139 -12.19 -1.72 -11.58
C ALA A 139 -13.51 -2.40 -12.00
N SER A 140 -13.49 -3.17 -13.10
CA SER A 140 -14.63 -3.95 -13.58
C SER A 140 -14.89 -5.22 -12.75
N GLY A 141 -13.88 -5.73 -12.05
CA GLY A 141 -13.89 -7.00 -11.35
C GLY A 141 -13.77 -8.25 -12.26
N ASN A 142 -13.53 -8.07 -13.57
CA ASN A 142 -13.59 -9.16 -14.55
C ASN A 142 -12.37 -9.21 -15.49
N THR A 143 -11.28 -8.50 -15.19
CA THR A 143 -10.08 -8.49 -16.03
C THR A 143 -9.46 -9.88 -16.11
N PRO A 144 -9.38 -10.51 -17.31
CA PRO A 144 -8.94 -11.91 -17.45
C PRO A 144 -7.55 -12.17 -16.89
N PHE A 145 -6.58 -11.29 -17.16
CA PHE A 145 -5.24 -11.36 -16.58
C PHE A 145 -5.25 -11.43 -15.04
N VAL A 146 -6.07 -10.58 -14.40
CA VAL A 146 -6.15 -10.54 -12.93
C VAL A 146 -6.81 -11.82 -12.39
N LEU A 147 -7.92 -12.26 -13.00
CA LEU A 147 -8.63 -13.46 -12.54
C LEU A 147 -7.79 -14.72 -12.74
N GLY A 148 -7.09 -14.87 -13.88
CA GLY A 148 -6.18 -15.99 -14.13
C GLY A 148 -5.02 -16.02 -13.12
N GLY A 149 -4.45 -14.85 -12.80
CA GLY A 149 -3.41 -14.76 -11.77
C GLY A 149 -3.92 -15.12 -10.38
N LEU A 150 -5.12 -14.66 -9.97
CA LEU A 150 -5.72 -15.02 -8.68
C LEU A 150 -6.05 -16.52 -8.59
N GLU A 151 -6.56 -17.11 -9.67
CA GLU A 151 -6.81 -18.56 -9.74
C GLU A 151 -5.49 -19.32 -9.50
N LYS A 152 -4.44 -18.98 -10.23
CA LYS A 152 -3.13 -19.63 -10.08
C LYS A 152 -2.53 -19.42 -8.68
N ALA A 153 -2.65 -18.23 -8.11
CA ALA A 153 -2.20 -17.94 -6.76
C ALA A 153 -2.92 -18.81 -5.72
N GLN A 154 -4.23 -18.99 -5.85
CA GLN A 154 -5.02 -19.85 -4.97
C GLN A 154 -4.61 -21.33 -5.10
N GLU A 155 -4.35 -21.83 -6.32
CA GLU A 155 -3.85 -23.20 -6.56
C GLU A 155 -2.54 -23.47 -5.81
N ILE A 156 -1.66 -22.47 -5.72
CA ILE A 156 -0.37 -22.55 -5.00
C ILE A 156 -0.56 -22.43 -3.48
N GLY A 157 -1.76 -22.07 -3.02
CA GLY A 157 -2.09 -21.87 -1.60
C GLY A 157 -1.79 -20.47 -1.07
N ALA A 158 -1.50 -19.49 -1.94
CA ALA A 158 -1.38 -18.10 -1.55
C ALA A 158 -2.73 -17.50 -1.16
N THR A 159 -2.72 -16.50 -0.30
CA THR A 159 -3.96 -15.79 0.07
C THR A 159 -4.33 -14.77 -1.01
N THR A 160 -5.57 -14.79 -1.47
CA THR A 160 -6.05 -13.97 -2.58
C THR A 160 -7.08 -12.94 -2.14
N GLY A 161 -6.96 -11.73 -2.67
CA GLY A 161 -7.94 -10.66 -2.56
C GLY A 161 -8.27 -10.09 -3.93
N LEU A 162 -9.47 -9.55 -4.09
CA LEU A 162 -9.86 -8.78 -5.28
C LEU A 162 -10.43 -7.42 -4.86
N LEU A 163 -9.79 -6.35 -5.33
CA LEU A 163 -10.29 -4.98 -5.23
C LEU A 163 -10.98 -4.59 -6.54
N SER A 164 -12.25 -4.18 -6.44
CA SER A 164 -13.05 -3.78 -7.59
C SER A 164 -13.91 -2.55 -7.30
N CYS A 165 -14.40 -1.88 -8.38
CA CYS A 165 -15.38 -0.81 -8.28
C CYS A 165 -16.79 -1.25 -8.73
N ASN A 166 -16.98 -2.55 -8.85
CA ASN A 166 -18.26 -3.20 -9.13
C ASN A 166 -18.51 -4.32 -8.12
N LYS A 167 -19.77 -4.73 -7.98
CA LYS A 167 -20.10 -5.96 -7.25
C LYS A 167 -19.56 -7.17 -8.03
N VAL A 168 -18.79 -8.00 -7.36
CA VAL A 168 -18.21 -9.21 -7.94
C VAL A 168 -18.96 -10.42 -7.43
N LYS A 169 -19.20 -11.40 -8.30
CA LYS A 169 -19.76 -12.71 -7.88
C LYS A 169 -18.74 -13.42 -6.99
N LYS A 170 -19.24 -14.10 -5.96
CA LYS A 170 -18.41 -14.96 -5.12
C LYS A 170 -17.71 -16.01 -5.99
N ASN A 171 -16.41 -16.13 -5.84
CA ASN A 171 -15.60 -17.08 -6.57
C ASN A 171 -14.68 -17.82 -5.58
N HIS A 172 -14.47 -19.13 -5.79
CA HIS A 172 -13.73 -19.99 -4.88
C HIS A 172 -12.24 -19.64 -4.78
N TYR A 173 -11.69 -19.02 -5.81
CA TYR A 173 -10.28 -18.57 -5.81
C TYR A 173 -10.09 -17.13 -5.31
N ILE A 174 -11.12 -16.49 -4.74
CA ILE A 174 -11.04 -15.18 -4.11
C ILE A 174 -11.39 -15.31 -2.63
N ASN A 175 -10.39 -15.25 -1.76
CA ASN A 175 -10.60 -15.35 -0.30
C ASN A 175 -11.22 -14.06 0.26
N TYR A 176 -10.82 -12.90 -0.26
CA TYR A 176 -11.25 -11.57 0.20
C TYR A 176 -11.74 -10.74 -0.98
N SER A 177 -12.92 -10.17 -0.87
CA SER A 177 -13.49 -9.26 -1.88
C SER A 177 -13.71 -7.88 -1.28
N ILE A 178 -13.12 -6.86 -1.91
CA ILE A 178 -13.25 -5.44 -1.55
C ILE A 178 -13.93 -4.75 -2.72
N SER A 179 -15.18 -4.33 -2.56
CA SER A 179 -15.97 -3.69 -3.63
C SER A 179 -16.28 -2.25 -3.25
N ILE A 180 -15.66 -1.29 -3.95
CA ILE A 180 -15.85 0.15 -3.74
C ILE A 180 -16.77 0.70 -4.82
N LEU A 181 -18.04 0.90 -4.51
CA LEU A 181 -19.05 1.29 -5.50
C LEU A 181 -19.04 2.82 -5.69
N VAL A 182 -18.14 3.33 -6.53
CA VAL A 182 -17.98 4.77 -6.82
C VAL A 182 -19.03 5.33 -7.77
N GLY A 183 -19.95 4.50 -8.27
CA GLY A 183 -20.93 4.93 -9.28
C GLY A 183 -20.34 5.03 -10.69
N PRO A 184 -21.13 5.54 -11.65
CA PRO A 184 -20.70 5.77 -13.02
C PRO A 184 -19.59 6.82 -13.08
N GLU A 185 -18.63 6.64 -13.98
CA GLU A 185 -17.60 7.64 -14.25
C GLU A 185 -18.16 8.87 -14.97
N ILE A 186 -17.48 10.00 -14.89
CA ILE A 186 -17.87 11.23 -15.59
C ILE A 186 -17.81 11.03 -17.10
N ILE A 187 -16.79 10.34 -17.59
CA ILE A 187 -16.72 9.80 -18.94
C ILE A 187 -16.97 8.30 -18.80
N ALA A 188 -18.08 7.81 -19.33
CA ALA A 188 -18.52 6.43 -19.20
C ALA A 188 -17.39 5.44 -19.54
N GLY A 189 -17.14 4.46 -18.68
CA GLY A 189 -16.08 3.47 -18.83
C GLY A 189 -14.67 3.94 -18.53
N SER A 190 -14.43 5.25 -18.29
CA SER A 190 -13.07 5.79 -18.01
C SER A 190 -12.64 5.59 -16.55
N THR A 191 -12.39 4.35 -16.17
CA THR A 191 -12.09 3.91 -14.80
C THR A 191 -10.73 4.40 -14.23
N ARG A 192 -9.99 5.20 -15.00
CA ARG A 192 -8.81 5.91 -14.49
C ARG A 192 -9.17 7.06 -13.52
N MET A 193 -10.43 7.49 -13.46
CA MET A 193 -10.90 8.63 -12.68
C MET A 193 -11.34 8.20 -11.26
N LYS A 194 -12.65 8.17 -10.95
CA LYS A 194 -13.14 7.83 -9.59
C LYS A 194 -12.68 6.44 -9.13
N ALA A 195 -12.74 5.43 -9.99
CA ALA A 195 -12.27 4.10 -9.68
C ALA A 195 -10.76 4.07 -9.40
N GLY A 196 -9.96 4.83 -10.18
CA GLY A 196 -8.53 5.02 -9.92
C GLY A 196 -8.27 5.68 -8.57
N THR A 197 -8.99 6.76 -8.24
CA THR A 197 -8.90 7.46 -6.96
C THR A 197 -9.24 6.53 -5.78
N ALA A 198 -10.35 5.78 -5.87
CA ALA A 198 -10.73 4.79 -4.86
C ALA A 198 -9.66 3.71 -4.67
N THR A 199 -9.15 3.18 -5.78
CA THR A 199 -8.06 2.19 -5.76
C THR A 199 -6.85 2.74 -5.01
N LYS A 200 -6.36 3.93 -5.37
CA LYS A 200 -5.23 4.57 -4.70
C LYS A 200 -5.47 4.72 -3.19
N MET A 201 -6.65 5.15 -2.77
CA MET A 201 -6.99 5.29 -1.34
C MET A 201 -6.89 3.95 -0.62
N VAL A 202 -7.45 2.88 -1.19
CA VAL A 202 -7.43 1.53 -0.59
C VAL A 202 -6.01 0.97 -0.51
N LEU A 203 -5.20 1.10 -1.57
CA LEU A 203 -3.81 0.63 -1.56
C LEU A 203 -2.98 1.34 -0.48
N ASN A 204 -3.11 2.66 -0.37
CA ASN A 204 -2.44 3.41 0.70
C ASN A 204 -2.91 3.00 2.11
N MET A 205 -4.20 2.68 2.30
CA MET A 205 -4.71 2.14 3.56
C MET A 205 -4.06 0.79 3.89
N ILE A 206 -3.93 -0.09 2.90
CA ILE A 206 -3.35 -1.43 3.08
C ILE A 206 -1.85 -1.30 3.44
N SER A 207 -1.06 -0.66 2.59
CA SER A 207 0.39 -0.57 2.77
C SER A 207 0.75 0.22 4.04
N THR A 208 0.17 1.40 4.24
CA THR A 208 0.47 2.23 5.41
C THR A 208 0.07 1.56 6.71
N THR A 209 -1.14 0.99 6.80
CA THR A 209 -1.58 0.29 8.02
C THR A 209 -0.71 -0.92 8.32
N MET A 210 -0.36 -1.69 7.30
CA MET A 210 0.58 -2.81 7.43
C MET A 210 1.92 -2.33 7.99
N MET A 211 2.52 -1.28 7.42
CA MET A 211 3.82 -0.73 7.86
C MET A 211 3.76 -0.22 9.30
N ILE A 212 2.69 0.45 9.70
CA ILE A 212 2.46 0.87 11.09
C ILE A 212 2.43 -0.37 12.03
N ARG A 213 1.72 -1.43 11.64
CA ARG A 213 1.54 -2.64 12.46
C ARG A 213 2.76 -3.56 12.51
N ILE A 214 3.74 -3.35 11.63
CA ILE A 214 5.06 -3.99 11.69
C ILE A 214 6.15 -3.06 12.24
N ASN A 215 5.73 -2.04 13.00
CA ASN A 215 6.60 -1.12 13.75
C ASN A 215 7.49 -0.21 12.89
N LYS A 216 7.07 0.15 11.66
CA LYS A 216 7.83 1.06 10.79
C LYS A 216 7.63 2.54 11.11
N THR A 217 6.76 2.85 12.07
CA THR A 217 6.50 4.21 12.55
C THR A 217 6.60 4.29 14.06
N TYR A 218 6.79 5.50 14.56
CA TYR A 218 6.64 5.84 15.98
C TYR A 218 5.74 7.06 16.08
N ASP A 219 4.60 6.90 16.77
CA ASP A 219 3.49 7.82 16.64
C ASP A 219 3.11 7.99 15.14
N ASN A 220 3.04 9.20 14.61
CA ASN A 220 2.84 9.49 13.19
C ASN A 220 4.14 9.80 12.43
N LEU A 221 5.31 9.48 13.01
CA LEU A 221 6.61 9.82 12.45
C LEU A 221 7.24 8.63 11.71
N MET A 222 7.84 8.93 10.55
CA MET A 222 8.63 7.99 9.75
C MET A 222 10.00 7.78 10.40
N VAL A 223 10.09 6.93 11.43
CA VAL A 223 11.33 6.71 12.18
C VAL A 223 12.23 5.63 11.58
N ASP A 224 11.75 4.85 10.63
CA ASP A 224 12.50 3.76 9.99
C ASP A 224 13.18 4.23 8.68
N LEU A 225 13.49 5.52 8.60
CA LEU A 225 14.26 6.08 7.50
C LEU A 225 15.77 5.94 7.77
N LYS A 226 16.53 5.66 6.71
CA LYS A 226 17.98 5.78 6.71
C LYS A 226 18.36 7.07 5.98
N ALA A 227 19.09 7.95 6.67
CA ALA A 227 19.49 9.24 6.13
C ALA A 227 20.54 9.04 5.01
N SER A 228 20.11 9.02 3.74
CA SER A 228 20.97 8.80 2.57
C SER A 228 21.22 10.06 1.74
N ASN A 229 20.43 11.13 1.95
CA ASN A 229 20.57 12.40 1.26
C ASN A 229 20.26 13.59 2.18
N SER A 230 20.56 14.81 1.77
CA SER A 230 20.37 16.03 2.58
C SER A 230 18.96 16.22 3.11
N LYS A 231 17.93 15.91 2.31
CA LYS A 231 16.51 15.98 2.71
C LYS A 231 16.20 15.00 3.84
N LEU A 232 16.69 13.77 3.73
CA LEU A 232 16.49 12.73 4.74
C LEU A 232 17.28 13.01 6.02
N TRP A 233 18.49 13.57 5.92
CA TRP A 233 19.25 14.03 7.08
C TRP A 233 18.51 15.12 7.86
N ASN A 234 17.98 16.14 7.16
CA ASN A 234 17.18 17.18 7.80
C ASN A 234 15.93 16.63 8.47
N ARG A 235 15.20 15.71 7.79
CA ARG A 235 14.01 15.06 8.36
C ARG A 235 14.37 14.26 9.61
N ALA A 236 15.45 13.48 9.58
CA ALA A 236 15.93 12.70 10.72
C ALA A 236 16.29 13.58 11.92
N CYS A 237 16.98 14.71 11.70
CA CYS A 237 17.26 15.68 12.76
C CYS A 237 15.96 16.24 13.37
N ASN A 238 15.00 16.67 12.55
CA ASN A 238 13.71 17.18 13.04
C ASN A 238 12.95 16.13 13.88
N ILE A 239 13.02 14.86 13.50
CA ILE A 239 12.42 13.76 14.29
C ILE A 239 13.13 13.64 15.66
N LEU A 240 14.46 13.72 15.69
CA LEU A 240 15.21 13.69 16.95
C LEU A 240 14.92 14.91 17.82
N GLU A 241 14.78 16.11 17.25
CA GLU A 241 14.35 17.31 17.97
C GLU A 241 12.98 17.09 18.64
N LEU A 242 12.00 16.54 17.89
CA LEU A 242 10.64 16.29 18.39
C LEU A 242 10.57 15.18 19.44
N VAL A 243 11.27 14.06 19.22
CA VAL A 243 11.11 12.86 20.05
C VAL A 243 12.04 12.88 21.27
N VAL A 244 13.22 13.44 21.11
CA VAL A 244 14.28 13.44 22.15
C VAL A 244 14.42 14.79 22.84
N GLY A 245 14.05 15.88 22.18
CA GLY A 245 14.19 17.24 22.72
C GLY A 245 15.57 17.85 22.50
N LEU A 246 16.34 17.35 21.54
CA LEU A 246 17.67 17.86 21.20
C LEU A 246 17.59 19.09 20.30
N ASN A 247 18.58 19.97 20.37
CA ASN A 247 18.77 20.98 19.34
C ASN A 247 19.33 20.34 18.05
N LYS A 248 19.25 21.06 16.94
CA LYS A 248 19.65 20.56 15.61
C LYS A 248 21.11 20.10 15.53
N GLN A 249 22.03 20.77 16.22
CA GLN A 249 23.46 20.40 16.20
C GLN A 249 23.71 19.08 16.92
N ASP A 250 23.08 18.89 18.09
CA ASP A 250 23.23 17.67 18.88
C ASP A 250 22.46 16.51 18.27
N ALA A 251 21.28 16.77 17.67
CA ALA A 251 20.56 15.79 16.86
C ALA A 251 21.43 15.28 15.69
N LEU A 252 22.15 16.17 14.99
CA LEU A 252 23.04 15.77 13.91
C LEU A 252 24.23 14.94 14.39
N LYS A 253 24.85 15.32 15.53
CA LYS A 253 25.95 14.56 16.14
C LYS A 253 25.50 13.17 16.55
N LEU A 254 24.34 13.07 17.20
CA LEU A 254 23.76 11.79 17.62
C LEU A 254 23.41 10.90 16.42
N LEU A 255 22.78 11.46 15.38
CA LEU A 255 22.44 10.74 14.18
C LEU A 255 23.68 10.20 13.45
N LYS A 256 24.78 10.95 13.40
CA LYS A 256 26.06 10.46 12.85
C LYS A 256 26.61 9.31 13.67
N LYS A 257 26.54 9.35 15.02
CA LYS A 257 26.95 8.23 15.89
C LYS A 257 26.10 6.97 15.66
N ALA A 258 24.84 7.14 15.25
CA ALA A 258 23.91 6.08 14.93
C ALA A 258 23.93 5.64 13.44
N ASP A 259 24.96 6.01 12.66
CA ASP A 259 25.10 5.71 11.22
C ASP A 259 23.89 6.15 10.37
N GLY A 260 23.20 7.21 10.75
CA GLY A 260 22.01 7.73 10.08
C GLY A 260 20.71 6.99 10.43
N GLU A 261 20.71 6.07 11.38
CA GLU A 261 19.56 5.27 11.81
C GLU A 261 18.79 6.03 12.91
N VAL A 262 17.60 6.53 12.58
CA VAL A 262 16.82 7.37 13.50
C VAL A 262 16.37 6.61 14.74
N LYS A 263 15.84 5.38 14.59
CA LYS A 263 15.40 4.55 15.73
C LYS A 263 16.55 4.25 16.70
N THR A 264 17.70 3.89 16.15
CA THR A 264 18.91 3.64 16.94
C THR A 264 19.32 4.90 17.70
N ALA A 265 19.34 6.08 17.04
CA ALA A 265 19.65 7.34 17.68
C ALA A 265 18.67 7.68 18.80
N ILE A 266 17.37 7.46 18.61
CA ILE A 266 16.35 7.69 19.64
C ILE A 266 16.62 6.81 20.87
N LEU A 267 16.91 5.51 20.69
CA LEU A 267 17.19 4.63 21.82
C LEU A 267 18.49 4.96 22.53
N MET A 268 19.56 5.26 21.76
CA MET A 268 20.83 5.72 22.35
C MET A 268 20.64 6.88 23.32
N SER A 269 19.81 7.86 22.93
CA SER A 269 19.57 9.03 23.76
C SER A 269 18.60 8.76 24.93
N LYS A 270 17.48 8.06 24.69
CA LYS A 270 16.45 7.84 25.72
C LYS A 270 16.87 6.82 26.79
N LEU A 271 17.70 5.86 26.42
CA LEU A 271 18.18 4.81 27.34
C LEU A 271 19.62 5.01 27.82
N GLU A 272 20.31 6.04 27.28
CA GLU A 272 21.73 6.33 27.59
C GLU A 272 22.66 5.14 27.30
N ILE A 273 22.44 4.46 26.16
CA ILE A 273 23.17 3.28 25.73
C ILE A 273 23.96 3.54 24.44
N ASP A 274 24.92 2.69 24.15
CA ASP A 274 25.66 2.73 22.90
C ASP A 274 24.85 2.20 21.71
N LYS A 275 25.40 2.35 20.51
CA LYS A 275 24.77 1.96 19.25
C LYS A 275 24.51 0.45 19.15
N ILE A 276 25.41 -0.38 19.67
CA ILE A 276 25.31 -1.84 19.58
C ILE A 276 24.13 -2.30 20.41
N ASN A 277 24.10 -1.90 21.68
CA ASN A 277 23.01 -2.21 22.59
C ASN A 277 21.64 -1.69 22.06
N ALA A 278 21.62 -0.49 21.46
CA ALA A 278 20.40 0.07 20.86
C ALA A 278 19.86 -0.79 19.71
N ARG A 279 20.74 -1.28 18.82
CA ARG A 279 20.37 -2.18 17.72
C ARG A 279 19.89 -3.53 18.22
N ASP A 280 20.53 -4.10 19.21
CA ASP A 280 20.16 -5.40 19.80
C ASP A 280 18.78 -5.31 20.45
N ILE A 281 18.51 -4.28 21.25
CA ILE A 281 17.20 -4.04 21.85
C ILE A 281 16.12 -3.86 20.75
N LEU A 282 16.40 -3.12 19.67
CA LEU A 282 15.45 -2.98 18.55
C LEU A 282 15.15 -4.32 17.91
N LYS A 283 16.17 -5.14 17.67
CA LYS A 283 16.03 -6.46 17.06
C LYS A 283 15.19 -7.40 17.94
N GLU A 284 15.47 -7.47 19.24
CA GLU A 284 14.70 -8.26 20.21
C GLU A 284 13.22 -7.83 20.28
N ASN A 285 12.93 -6.54 20.06
CA ASN A 285 11.58 -5.97 20.11
C ASN A 285 10.95 -5.82 18.71
N ALA A 286 11.39 -6.58 17.71
CA ALA A 286 10.89 -6.54 16.34
C ALA A 286 10.82 -5.10 15.75
N GLY A 287 11.81 -4.27 16.07
CA GLY A 287 11.92 -2.88 15.63
C GLY A 287 10.95 -1.89 16.30
N SER A 288 10.24 -2.28 17.36
CA SER A 288 9.29 -1.43 18.07
C SER A 288 9.97 -0.53 19.08
N LEU A 289 10.02 0.78 18.85
CA LEU A 289 10.49 1.77 19.82
C LEU A 289 9.69 1.73 21.12
N ARG A 290 8.35 1.59 21.04
CA ARG A 290 7.49 1.55 22.25
C ARG A 290 7.81 0.37 23.15
N SER A 291 8.04 -0.81 22.57
CA SER A 291 8.43 -2.00 23.34
C SER A 291 9.86 -1.88 23.86
N SER A 292 10.76 -1.32 23.06
CA SER A 292 12.17 -1.11 23.43
C SER A 292 12.35 -0.17 24.64
N PHE A 293 11.49 0.83 24.80
CA PHE A 293 11.54 1.72 25.99
C PHE A 293 11.16 1.03 27.30
N LYS A 294 10.41 -0.08 27.26
CA LYS A 294 10.00 -0.81 28.47
C LYS A 294 11.15 -1.60 29.11
N VAL A 295 12.18 -1.93 28.32
CA VAL A 295 13.34 -2.72 28.79
C VAL A 295 14.10 -2.03 29.93
N LYS A 296 14.08 -0.69 30.03
CA LYS A 296 14.70 0.05 31.14
C LYS A 296 13.93 -0.10 32.45
N ASN A 297 12.62 -0.16 32.41
CA ASN A 297 11.76 -0.26 33.60
C ASN A 297 11.90 -1.64 34.29
N ASP A 298 12.15 -2.70 33.53
CA ASP A 298 12.30 -4.05 34.07
C ASP A 298 13.70 -4.31 34.68
N LYS A 299 14.75 -3.58 34.21
CA LYS A 299 16.09 -3.70 34.76
C LYS A 299 16.32 -2.91 36.06
N ASP A 300 15.50 -1.88 36.32
CA ASP A 300 15.57 -1.11 37.57
C ASP A 300 14.86 -1.81 38.76
N TYR A 301 14.10 -2.89 38.52
CA TYR A 301 13.48 -3.72 39.60
C TYR A 301 14.43 -4.80 40.16
N TYR A 302 15.63 -4.99 39.56
CA TYR A 302 16.60 -5.99 40.00
C TYR A 302 17.92 -5.38 40.49
N LYS A 303 17.93 -4.09 40.82
CA LYS A 303 18.98 -3.42 41.62
C LYS A 303 18.41 -2.97 42.96
#